data_145e2789afd944fb0ba6c6102670ff02
#
_entry.id   145e2789afd944fb0ba6c6102670ff02
#
_cell.length_a   1.000
_cell.length_b   1.000
_cell.length_c   1.000
_cell.angle_alpha   90.00
_cell.angle_beta   90.00
_cell.angle_gamma   90.00
#
_symmetry.space_group_name_H-M   'P 1'
#
loop_
_entity.id
_entity.type
_entity.pdbx_description
1 polymer ?
#
loop_
_entity_poly.entity_id
_entity_poly.type
_entity_poly.pdbx_seq_one_letter_code
_entity_poly.pdbx_strand_id
1 'polypeptide(L)'
;MVCIVLSCVHLYSTKTNSVTWPGAPPTTLSLQQVLPLVDPEIRDEITRLAHFLETFAKLDIPRFAANLMIFIAMFSSEFCSLEDKEAVTEARSRYTQLLYECLCQTVGVRRACTVASKLHVMMQNLDRICQILGQKFVNVS
;
A
#
# COMPACT_ATOMS: atom_id res chain seq x y z
N MET A 1 1.73 -2.37 9.22
CA MET A 1 2.30 -1.24 8.43
C MET A 1 1.73 -1.17 7.01
N VAL A 2 1.73 -2.25 6.23
CA VAL A 2 1.18 -2.30 4.85
C VAL A 2 -0.23 -1.71 4.76
N CYS A 3 -1.16 -2.13 5.63
CA CYS A 3 -2.53 -1.62 5.63
C CYS A 3 -2.61 -0.12 5.92
N ILE A 4 -1.72 0.41 6.76
CA ILE A 4 -1.65 1.84 7.04
C ILE A 4 -1.22 2.60 5.79
N VAL A 5 -0.20 2.12 5.08
CA VAL A 5 0.26 2.74 3.83
C VAL A 5 -0.85 2.73 2.78
N LEU A 6 -1.51 1.58 2.59
CA LEU A 6 -2.62 1.46 1.64
C LEU A 6 -3.80 2.38 1.99
N SER A 7 -4.06 2.61 3.28
CA SER A 7 -5.08 3.57 3.72
C SER A 7 -4.71 5.01 3.37
N CYS A 8 -3.42 5.31 3.23
CA CYS A 8 -2.94 6.65 2.91
C CYS A 8 -2.90 6.96 1.41
N VAL A 9 -3.07 5.97 0.52
CA VAL A 9 -2.89 6.19 -0.93
C VAL A 9 -3.85 7.24 -1.51
N HIS A 10 -5.04 7.37 -0.97
CA HIS A 10 -6.01 8.38 -1.41
C HIS A 10 -5.80 9.75 -0.78
N LEU A 11 -4.98 9.83 0.26
CA LEU A 11 -4.65 11.07 0.96
C LEU A 11 -3.37 11.71 0.42
N TYR A 12 -2.67 10.99 -0.46
CA TYR A 12 -1.42 11.43 -1.04
C TYR A 12 -1.65 12.36 -2.23
N SER A 13 -0.91 13.46 -2.26
CA SER A 13 -0.88 14.40 -3.38
C SER A 13 0.46 14.32 -4.11
N THR A 14 0.41 14.00 -5.40
CA THR A 14 1.59 13.98 -6.27
C THR A 14 2.16 15.39 -6.51
N LYS A 15 1.31 16.43 -6.45
CA LYS A 15 1.73 17.82 -6.67
C LYS A 15 2.62 18.36 -5.56
N THR A 16 2.30 18.00 -4.31
CA THR A 16 2.99 18.50 -3.11
C THR A 16 3.87 17.44 -2.46
N ASN A 17 3.85 16.21 -2.98
CA ASN A 17 4.55 15.07 -2.41
C ASN A 17 4.28 14.94 -0.90
N SER A 18 3.02 14.97 -0.54
CA SER A 18 2.56 14.99 0.85
C SER A 18 1.30 14.17 1.05
N VAL A 19 1.11 13.73 2.29
CA VAL A 19 -0.12 13.07 2.74
C VAL A 19 -0.84 14.04 3.68
N THR A 20 -2.13 14.26 3.43
CA THR A 20 -2.97 15.12 4.27
C THR A 20 -4.08 14.30 4.91
N TRP A 21 -4.09 14.22 6.23
CA TRP A 21 -5.17 13.58 6.98
C TRP A 21 -6.27 14.60 7.27
N PRO A 22 -7.54 14.19 7.05
CA PRO A 22 -8.67 15.06 7.39
C PRO A 22 -8.74 15.28 8.89
N GLY A 23 -9.11 16.50 9.27
CA GLY A 23 -9.25 16.93 10.66
C GLY A 23 -9.54 18.42 10.74
N ALA A 24 -9.71 18.94 11.93
CA ALA A 24 -9.92 20.36 12.17
C ALA A 24 -8.88 20.89 13.18
N PRO A 25 -7.72 21.42 12.73
CA PRO A 25 -7.24 21.58 11.34
C PRO A 25 -6.73 20.28 10.70
N PRO A 26 -6.70 20.17 9.36
CA PRO A 26 -6.11 19.02 8.68
C PRO A 26 -4.61 18.97 8.91
N THR A 27 -4.07 17.76 9.04
CA THR A 27 -2.64 17.52 9.26
C THR A 27 -1.99 17.08 7.96
N THR A 28 -0.97 17.82 7.51
CA THR A 28 -0.21 17.52 6.30
C THR A 28 1.22 17.13 6.66
N LEU A 29 1.69 16.00 6.11
CA LEU A 29 3.05 15.53 6.24
C LEU A 29 3.70 15.52 4.86
N SER A 30 4.68 16.40 4.66
CA SER A 30 5.48 16.48 3.44
C SER A 30 6.73 15.62 3.54
N LEU A 31 7.06 14.90 2.46
CA LEU A 31 8.28 14.10 2.39
C LEU A 31 9.54 14.95 2.56
N GLN A 32 9.54 16.16 1.99
CA GLN A 32 10.66 17.09 2.11
C GLN A 32 10.94 17.52 3.56
N GLN A 33 9.89 17.59 4.37
CA GLN A 33 10.01 17.92 5.79
C GLN A 33 10.47 16.74 6.63
N VAL A 34 10.12 15.53 6.25
CA VAL A 34 10.41 14.31 7.00
C VAL A 34 11.81 13.76 6.72
N LEU A 35 12.23 13.75 5.47
CA LEU A 35 13.51 13.14 5.06
C LEU A 35 14.73 13.65 5.85
N PRO A 36 14.88 14.97 6.11
CA PRO A 36 16.02 15.46 6.90
C PRO A 36 16.00 15.02 8.37
N LEU A 37 14.82 14.65 8.89
CA LEU A 37 14.63 14.30 10.30
C LEU A 37 14.84 12.82 10.61
N VAL A 38 14.93 11.96 9.58
CA VAL A 38 15.11 10.53 9.76
C VAL A 38 16.54 10.10 9.55
N ASP A 39 16.93 9.01 10.21
CA ASP A 39 18.25 8.42 10.06
C ASP A 39 18.54 8.06 8.60
N PRO A 40 19.81 8.22 8.14
CA PRO A 40 20.19 7.86 6.77
C PRO A 40 19.82 6.43 6.37
N GLU A 41 19.86 5.49 7.33
CA GLU A 41 19.48 4.09 7.09
C GLU A 41 18.02 3.87 6.74
N ILE A 42 17.14 4.76 7.23
CA ILE A 42 15.69 4.70 6.99
C ILE A 42 15.29 5.55 5.79
N ARG A 43 16.12 6.54 5.45
CA ARG A 43 15.81 7.52 4.40
C ARG A 43 15.54 6.89 3.05
N ASP A 44 16.31 5.89 2.66
CA ASP A 44 16.13 5.19 1.38
C ASP A 44 14.81 4.45 1.33
N GLU A 45 14.41 3.82 2.43
CA GLU A 45 13.14 3.10 2.50
C GLU A 45 11.94 4.04 2.47
N ILE A 46 12.04 5.20 3.12
CA ILE A 46 10.99 6.23 3.05
C ILE A 46 10.87 6.80 1.63
N THR A 47 11.99 6.97 0.94
CA THR A 47 11.99 7.39 -0.46
C THR A 47 11.32 6.36 -1.37
N ARG A 48 11.57 5.06 -1.14
CA ARG A 48 10.89 3.97 -1.85
C ARG A 48 9.39 3.94 -1.56
N LEU A 49 9.01 4.19 -0.32
CA LEU A 49 7.61 4.29 0.08
C LEU A 49 6.89 5.45 -0.63
N ALA A 50 7.54 6.60 -0.72
CA ALA A 50 7.02 7.75 -1.46
C ALA A 50 6.87 7.44 -2.96
N HIS A 51 7.83 6.75 -3.55
CA HIS A 51 7.75 6.28 -4.93
C HIS A 51 6.59 5.30 -5.14
N PHE A 52 6.33 4.42 -4.20
CA PHE A 52 5.15 3.54 -4.21
C PHE A 52 3.86 4.37 -4.24
N LEU A 53 3.70 5.35 -3.37
CA LEU A 53 2.52 6.21 -3.32
C LEU A 53 2.32 6.99 -4.62
N GLU A 54 3.39 7.53 -5.19
CA GLU A 54 3.36 8.23 -6.47
C GLU A 54 2.94 7.32 -7.62
N THR A 55 3.52 6.13 -7.70
CA THR A 55 3.21 5.13 -8.73
C THR A 55 1.77 4.67 -8.60
N PHE A 56 1.30 4.43 -7.38
CA PHE A 56 -0.08 4.04 -7.10
C PHE A 56 -1.07 5.12 -7.54
N ALA A 57 -0.79 6.39 -7.23
CA ALA A 57 -1.62 7.50 -7.63
C ALA A 57 -1.74 7.64 -9.17
N LYS A 58 -0.66 7.35 -9.90
CA LYS A 58 -0.64 7.38 -11.37
C LYS A 58 -1.44 6.26 -12.02
N LEU A 59 -1.71 5.16 -11.32
CA LEU A 59 -2.54 4.07 -11.85
C LEU A 59 -4.02 4.46 -11.95
N ASP A 60 -4.44 5.50 -11.23
CA ASP A 60 -5.81 6.02 -11.25
C ASP A 60 -6.88 4.93 -11.05
N ILE A 61 -6.66 4.05 -10.08
CA ILE A 61 -7.60 2.99 -9.75
C ILE A 61 -8.67 3.50 -8.77
N PRO A 62 -9.89 2.95 -8.83
CA PRO A 62 -10.97 3.40 -7.94
C PRO A 62 -10.65 3.08 -6.48
N ARG A 63 -11.19 3.90 -5.58
CA ARG A 63 -11.02 3.73 -4.13
C ARG A 63 -11.45 2.35 -3.63
N PHE A 64 -12.49 1.79 -4.24
CA PHE A 64 -12.95 0.44 -3.92
C PHE A 64 -11.87 -0.62 -4.17
N ALA A 65 -11.13 -0.50 -5.28
CA ALA A 65 -10.01 -1.41 -5.58
C ALA A 65 -8.88 -1.30 -4.54
N ALA A 66 -8.54 -0.09 -4.10
CA ALA A 66 -7.57 0.12 -3.04
C ALA A 66 -8.02 -0.49 -1.71
N ASN A 67 -9.31 -0.39 -1.37
CA ASN A 67 -9.86 -1.02 -0.18
C ASN A 67 -9.78 -2.55 -0.24
N LEU A 68 -10.04 -3.14 -1.41
CA LEU A 68 -9.86 -4.59 -1.61
C LEU A 68 -8.41 -5.02 -1.39
N MET A 69 -7.45 -4.20 -1.80
CA MET A 69 -6.02 -4.48 -1.55
C MET A 69 -5.69 -4.48 -0.05
N ILE A 70 -6.35 -3.65 0.76
CA ILE A 70 -6.20 -3.68 2.22
C ILE A 70 -6.67 -5.03 2.78
N PHE A 71 -7.83 -5.51 2.35
CA PHE A 71 -8.32 -6.82 2.78
C PHE A 71 -7.40 -7.97 2.34
N ILE A 72 -6.90 -7.93 1.10
CA ILE A 72 -5.94 -8.92 0.60
C ILE A 72 -4.67 -8.93 1.48
N ALA A 73 -4.17 -7.76 1.85
CA ALA A 73 -3.01 -7.63 2.73
C ALA A 73 -3.27 -8.17 4.14
N MET A 74 -4.47 -7.93 4.69
CA MET A 74 -4.87 -8.44 6.00
C MET A 74 -4.91 -9.97 6.05
N PHE A 75 -5.28 -10.61 4.95
CA PHE A 75 -5.30 -12.08 4.83
C PHE A 75 -3.98 -12.67 4.31
N SER A 76 -2.90 -11.92 4.32
CA SER A 76 -1.58 -12.44 4.01
C SER A 76 -1.08 -13.29 5.17
N SER A 77 -0.79 -14.56 4.90
CA SER A 77 -0.40 -15.55 5.91
C SER A 77 0.96 -15.31 6.57
N GLU A 78 1.77 -14.38 6.02
CA GLU A 78 3.12 -14.11 6.51
C GLU A 78 3.14 -13.35 7.85
N PHE A 79 2.03 -12.69 8.22
CA PHE A 79 1.97 -11.80 9.39
C PHE A 79 1.21 -12.37 10.58
N CYS A 80 0.54 -13.51 10.45
CA CYS A 80 -0.26 -14.09 11.52
C CYS A 80 -0.04 -15.60 11.58
N SER A 81 0.19 -16.11 12.80
CA SER A 81 -0.01 -17.52 13.11
C SER A 81 -1.52 -17.78 13.13
N LEU A 82 -2.11 -18.07 11.99
CA LEU A 82 -3.54 -18.29 11.86
C LEU A 82 -3.85 -19.76 12.09
N GLU A 83 -4.88 -20.01 12.90
CA GLU A 83 -5.33 -21.36 13.22
C GLU A 83 -5.89 -22.08 11.99
N ASP A 84 -6.52 -21.35 11.06
CA ASP A 84 -7.10 -21.91 9.84
C ASP A 84 -6.51 -21.26 8.58
N LYS A 85 -5.40 -21.82 8.10
CA LYS A 85 -4.72 -21.33 6.91
C LYS A 85 -5.52 -21.51 5.62
N GLU A 86 -6.37 -22.53 5.54
CA GLU A 86 -7.20 -22.78 4.35
C GLU A 86 -8.28 -21.72 4.19
N ALA A 87 -9.03 -21.42 5.27
CA ALA A 87 -10.06 -20.39 5.25
C ALA A 87 -9.49 -19.01 4.90
N VAL A 88 -8.29 -18.69 5.41
CA VAL A 88 -7.60 -17.42 5.12
C VAL A 88 -7.16 -17.36 3.66
N THR A 89 -6.60 -18.44 3.12
CA THR A 89 -6.20 -18.52 1.72
C THR A 89 -7.41 -18.40 0.80
N GLU A 90 -8.52 -19.03 1.14
CA GLU A 90 -9.77 -18.93 0.39
C GLU A 90 -10.31 -17.49 0.41
N ALA A 91 -10.36 -16.85 1.57
CA ALA A 91 -10.79 -15.46 1.70
C ALA A 91 -9.91 -14.53 0.86
N ARG A 92 -8.59 -14.68 0.92
CA ARG A 92 -7.65 -13.92 0.11
C ARG A 92 -7.90 -14.11 -1.40
N SER A 93 -8.14 -15.33 -1.83
CA SER A 93 -8.45 -15.64 -3.24
C SER A 93 -9.74 -14.96 -3.69
N ARG A 94 -10.78 -14.95 -2.86
CA ARG A 94 -12.05 -14.27 -3.16
C ARG A 94 -11.86 -12.76 -3.32
N TYR A 95 -11.12 -12.12 -2.42
CA TYR A 95 -10.85 -10.68 -2.53
C TYR A 95 -9.97 -10.36 -3.74
N THR A 96 -9.02 -11.22 -4.08
CA THR A 96 -8.20 -11.07 -5.29
C THR A 96 -9.05 -11.16 -6.55
N GLN A 97 -9.99 -12.09 -6.60
CA GLN A 97 -10.93 -12.21 -7.71
C GLN A 97 -11.83 -10.97 -7.82
N LEU A 98 -12.39 -10.49 -6.71
CA LEU A 98 -13.19 -9.26 -6.69
C LEU A 98 -12.41 -8.04 -7.17
N LEU A 99 -11.14 -7.93 -6.79
CA LEU A 99 -10.26 -6.88 -7.27
C LEU A 99 -10.11 -6.94 -8.79
N TYR A 100 -9.86 -8.12 -9.35
CA TYR A 100 -9.74 -8.30 -10.80
C TYR A 100 -11.05 -7.95 -11.53
N GLU A 101 -12.19 -8.41 -11.02
CA GLU A 101 -13.50 -8.09 -11.58
C GLU A 101 -13.78 -6.59 -11.54
N CYS A 102 -13.46 -5.92 -10.44
CA CYS A 102 -13.58 -4.48 -10.30
C CYS A 102 -12.72 -3.74 -11.34
N LEU A 103 -11.48 -4.18 -11.54
CA LEU A 103 -10.59 -3.61 -12.56
C LEU A 103 -11.11 -3.85 -13.98
N CYS A 104 -11.65 -5.02 -14.27
CA CYS A 104 -12.26 -5.32 -15.57
C CYS A 104 -13.42 -4.36 -15.90
N GLN A 105 -14.26 -4.05 -14.92
CA GLN A 105 -15.37 -3.12 -15.08
C GLN A 105 -14.91 -1.67 -15.22
N THR A 106 -13.81 -1.30 -14.58
CA THR A 106 -13.36 0.10 -14.50
C THR A 106 -12.47 0.48 -15.68
N VAL A 107 -11.49 -0.37 -16.02
CA VAL A 107 -10.45 -0.06 -17.02
C VAL A 107 -10.53 -0.95 -18.26
N GLY A 108 -11.45 -1.91 -18.30
CA GLY A 108 -11.59 -2.89 -19.36
C GLY A 108 -10.68 -4.12 -19.19
N VAL A 109 -11.09 -5.25 -19.79
CA VAL A 109 -10.43 -6.55 -19.60
C VAL A 109 -8.95 -6.52 -20.02
N ARG A 110 -8.63 -5.84 -21.12
CA ARG A 110 -7.24 -5.78 -21.61
C ARG A 110 -6.29 -5.08 -20.64
N ARG A 111 -6.74 -3.96 -20.07
CA ARG A 111 -5.94 -3.20 -19.10
C ARG A 111 -5.95 -3.81 -17.70
N ALA A 112 -7.01 -4.51 -17.35
CA ALA A 112 -7.15 -5.13 -16.04
C ALA A 112 -6.03 -6.11 -15.74
N CYS A 113 -5.63 -6.95 -16.70
CA CYS A 113 -4.51 -7.88 -16.54
C CYS A 113 -3.19 -7.15 -16.26
N THR A 114 -2.92 -6.08 -17.01
CA THR A 114 -1.70 -5.30 -16.84
C THR A 114 -1.69 -4.56 -15.50
N VAL A 115 -2.80 -3.95 -15.12
CA VAL A 115 -2.94 -3.23 -13.84
C VAL A 115 -2.85 -4.21 -12.68
N ALA A 116 -3.53 -5.36 -12.74
CA ALA A 116 -3.46 -6.39 -11.70
C ALA A 116 -2.03 -6.91 -11.50
N SER A 117 -1.29 -7.15 -12.58
CA SER A 117 0.11 -7.57 -12.52
C SER A 117 1.01 -6.50 -11.88
N LYS A 118 0.81 -5.24 -12.23
CA LYS A 118 1.53 -4.12 -11.60
C LYS A 118 1.23 -4.00 -10.12
N LEU A 119 -0.04 -4.11 -9.74
CA LEU A 119 -0.47 -4.07 -8.34
C LEU A 119 0.15 -5.21 -7.54
N HIS A 120 0.21 -6.41 -8.11
CA HIS A 120 0.84 -7.57 -7.47
C HIS A 120 2.33 -7.32 -7.16
N VAL A 121 3.09 -6.83 -8.14
CA VAL A 121 4.51 -6.48 -7.96
C VAL A 121 4.67 -5.35 -6.94
N MET A 122 3.83 -4.33 -7.02
CA MET A 122 3.85 -3.20 -6.08
C MET A 122 3.58 -3.65 -4.65
N MET A 123 2.64 -4.58 -4.45
CA MET A 123 2.35 -5.15 -3.12
C MET A 123 3.53 -5.93 -2.55
N GLN A 124 4.23 -6.72 -3.37
CA GLN A 124 5.44 -7.40 -2.94
C GLN A 124 6.54 -6.42 -2.53
N ASN A 125 6.72 -5.36 -3.29
CA ASN A 125 7.69 -4.30 -2.96
C ASN A 125 7.31 -3.57 -1.68
N LEU A 126 6.03 -3.27 -1.49
CA LEU A 126 5.53 -2.64 -0.26
C LEU A 126 5.77 -3.52 0.96
N ASP A 127 5.49 -4.82 0.87
CA ASP A 127 5.77 -5.78 1.93
C ASP A 127 7.25 -5.75 2.33
N ARG A 128 8.15 -5.78 1.35
CA ARG A 128 9.60 -5.71 1.60
C ARG A 128 9.99 -4.41 2.31
N ILE A 129 9.50 -3.27 1.82
CA ILE A 129 9.76 -1.96 2.43
C ILE A 129 9.28 -1.95 3.88
N CYS A 130 8.06 -2.41 4.13
CA CYS A 130 7.47 -2.45 5.46
C CYS A 130 8.20 -3.40 6.42
N GLN A 131 8.69 -4.54 5.93
CA GLN A 131 9.52 -5.45 6.72
C GLN A 131 10.84 -4.79 7.14
N ILE A 132 11.54 -4.14 6.22
CA ILE A 132 12.80 -3.45 6.50
C ILE A 132 12.59 -2.32 7.50
N LEU A 133 11.56 -1.48 7.30
CA LEU A 133 11.21 -0.41 8.22
C LEU A 133 10.83 -0.94 9.60
N GLY A 134 10.03 -2.01 9.65
CA GLY A 134 9.62 -2.64 10.90
C GLY A 134 10.79 -3.16 11.70
N GLN A 135 11.76 -3.81 11.06
CA GLN A 135 12.99 -4.29 11.71
C GLN A 135 13.84 -3.15 12.26
N LYS A 136 13.99 -2.07 11.50
CA LYS A 136 14.77 -0.89 11.92
C LYS A 136 14.11 -0.17 13.10
N PHE A 137 12.78 -0.03 13.11
CA PHE A 137 12.07 0.59 14.24
C PHE A 137 12.11 -0.24 15.51
N VAL A 138 12.09 -1.57 15.42
CA VAL A 138 12.23 -2.47 16.58
C VAL A 138 13.65 -2.37 17.20
N ASN A 139 14.67 -2.22 16.38
CA ASN A 139 16.06 -2.13 16.83
C ASN A 139 16.41 -0.75 17.46
N VAL A 140 15.60 0.27 17.24
CA VAL A 140 15.78 1.62 17.82
C VAL A 140 15.09 1.76 19.19
N SER A 141 14.17 0.90 19.50
CA SER A 141 13.50 0.85 20.81
C SER A 141 14.22 -0.09 21.77
#